data_69096955885709818392b43a14629d0f
#
_entry.id   69096955885709818392b43a14629d0f
#
_cell.length_a   1.000
_cell.length_b   1.000
_cell.length_c   1.000
_cell.angle_alpha   90.00
_cell.angle_beta   90.00
_cell.angle_gamma   90.00
#
_symmetry.space_group_name_H-M   'P 1'
#
loop_
_entity.id
_entity.type
_entity.pdbx_description
1 polymer ?
#
loop_
_entity_poly.entity_id
_entity_poly.type
_entity_poly.pdbx_seq_one_letter_code
_entity_poly.pdbx_strand_id
1 'polypeptide(L)'
;RRYEKEDVEYFIMLGEPKEIMAGFSKITGTSPMMPKWSLGFSNFEWDIDEDEFYEMVELYRAKNIPIDGYAFDYDWKRYGDDNYGEFTWNTDNFPSAASTQLKEDMESKGIKMIGITKPRVVTKLSDGTPTQRPETTSIRATMNTQTTSCL
;
A
#
# COMPACT_ATOMS: atom_id res chain seq x y z
N ARG A 1 12.85 -19.19 1.50
CA ARG A 1 12.97 -19.61 0.09
C ARG A 1 14.38 -20.18 -0.10
N ARG A 2 14.48 -21.42 -0.59
CA ARG A 2 15.71 -21.88 -1.23
C ARG A 2 15.76 -21.22 -2.58
N TYR A 3 16.76 -20.40 -2.80
CA TYR A 3 17.12 -19.99 -4.15
C TYR A 3 17.91 -21.16 -4.73
N GLU A 4 17.44 -21.74 -5.81
CA GLU A 4 18.28 -22.57 -6.65
C GLU A 4 19.40 -21.67 -7.17
N LYS A 5 20.57 -22.25 -7.50
CA LYS A 5 21.68 -21.51 -8.07
C LYS A 5 21.23 -20.97 -9.43
N GLU A 6 20.81 -19.72 -9.43
CA GLU A 6 20.53 -18.97 -10.65
C GLU A 6 21.74 -18.07 -10.93
N ASP A 7 22.00 -17.85 -12.19
CA ASP A 7 23.01 -16.88 -12.61
C ASP A 7 22.56 -15.48 -12.16
N VAL A 8 23.51 -14.70 -11.68
CA VAL A 8 23.28 -13.31 -11.28
C VAL A 8 23.84 -12.42 -12.38
N GLU A 9 22.96 -11.61 -12.96
CA GLU A 9 23.31 -10.56 -13.89
C GLU A 9 23.28 -9.21 -13.18
N TYR A 10 24.32 -8.41 -13.35
CA TYR A 10 24.38 -7.06 -12.79
C TYR A 10 24.91 -6.08 -13.83
N PHE A 11 24.47 -4.84 -13.74
CA PHE A 11 24.81 -3.76 -14.64
C PHE A 11 25.52 -2.64 -13.89
N ILE A 12 26.64 -2.19 -14.40
CA ILE A 12 27.35 -1.01 -13.91
C ILE A 12 27.23 0.07 -14.97
N MET A 13 26.68 1.21 -14.59
CA MET A 13 26.47 2.35 -15.48
C MET A 13 27.42 3.48 -15.07
N LEU A 14 28.20 3.97 -16.03
CA LEU A 14 29.12 5.07 -15.85
C LEU A 14 28.73 6.20 -16.81
N GLY A 15 28.85 7.44 -16.35
CA GLY A 15 28.53 8.61 -17.17
C GLY A 15 27.93 9.74 -16.32
N GLU A 16 27.46 10.76 -16.98
CA GLU A 16 26.73 11.85 -16.34
C GLU A 16 25.33 11.37 -15.86
N PRO A 17 24.75 11.99 -14.82
CA PRO A 17 23.47 11.55 -14.24
C PRO A 17 22.34 11.33 -15.25
N LYS A 18 22.22 12.18 -16.26
CA LYS A 18 21.22 12.02 -17.33
C LYS A 18 21.47 10.79 -18.21
N GLU A 19 22.73 10.48 -18.49
CA GLU A 19 23.12 9.32 -19.29
C GLU A 19 22.87 8.03 -18.51
N ILE A 20 23.20 8.02 -17.22
CA ILE A 20 22.91 6.89 -16.30
C ILE A 20 21.41 6.64 -16.25
N MET A 21 20.59 7.67 -16.04
CA MET A 21 19.13 7.54 -15.99
C MET A 21 18.56 7.04 -17.32
N ALA A 22 19.07 7.53 -18.44
CA ALA A 22 18.66 7.05 -19.76
C ALA A 22 19.06 5.57 -19.98
N GLY A 23 20.24 5.19 -19.55
CA GLY A 23 20.71 3.79 -19.60
C GLY A 23 19.86 2.89 -18.72
N PHE A 24 19.58 3.31 -17.49
CA PHE A 24 18.71 2.59 -16.56
C PHE A 24 17.31 2.37 -17.15
N SER A 25 16.71 3.43 -17.71
CA SER A 25 15.37 3.33 -18.33
C SER A 25 15.32 2.39 -19.53
N LYS A 26 16.44 2.21 -20.26
CA LYS A 26 16.51 1.22 -21.35
C LYS A 26 16.46 -0.21 -20.86
N ILE A 27 16.99 -0.47 -19.66
CA ILE A 27 17.00 -1.81 -19.06
C ILE A 27 15.69 -2.10 -18.34
N THR A 28 15.19 -1.16 -17.55
CA THR A 28 14.02 -1.36 -16.68
C THR A 28 12.69 -0.96 -17.33
N GLY A 29 12.73 -0.22 -18.42
CA GLY A 29 11.58 0.49 -18.94
C GLY A 29 11.35 1.82 -18.21
N THR A 30 10.37 2.58 -18.65
CA THR A 30 9.93 3.84 -18.04
C THR A 30 8.70 3.62 -17.19
N SER A 31 8.60 4.33 -16.07
CA SER A 31 7.39 4.33 -15.26
C SER A 31 6.24 5.03 -16.02
N PRO A 32 5.00 4.54 -15.90
CA PRO A 32 3.84 5.28 -16.38
C PRO A 32 3.70 6.60 -15.62
N MET A 33 3.00 7.55 -16.23
CA MET A 33 2.67 8.80 -15.56
C MET A 33 1.81 8.51 -14.33
N MET A 34 2.23 9.01 -13.18
CA MET A 34 1.49 8.88 -11.95
C MET A 34 0.20 9.72 -11.99
N PRO A 35 -0.87 9.29 -11.33
CA PRO A 35 -2.07 10.10 -11.21
C PRO A 35 -1.77 11.39 -10.44
N LYS A 36 -2.47 12.47 -10.80
CA LYS A 36 -2.19 13.82 -10.29
C LYS A 36 -2.19 13.89 -8.75
N TRP A 37 -3.10 13.20 -8.09
CA TRP A 37 -3.22 13.19 -6.63
C TRP A 37 -1.97 12.62 -5.94
N SER A 38 -1.28 11.65 -6.56
CA SER A 38 -0.06 11.06 -5.99
C SER A 38 1.16 11.99 -6.03
N LEU A 39 1.05 13.11 -6.73
CA LEU A 39 2.05 14.19 -6.74
C LEU A 39 1.76 15.25 -5.66
N GLY A 40 0.62 15.14 -4.99
CA GLY A 40 0.24 15.98 -3.86
C GLY A 40 0.82 15.50 -2.53
N PHE A 41 0.32 16.08 -1.44
CA PHE A 41 0.73 15.70 -0.11
C PHE A 41 -0.07 14.49 0.39
N SER A 42 0.64 13.50 0.91
CA SER A 42 0.05 12.35 1.62
C SER A 42 0.62 12.26 3.03
N ASN A 43 -0.26 12.15 4.03
CA ASN A 43 0.15 11.83 5.39
C ASN A 43 0.38 10.33 5.53
N PHE A 44 1.36 9.95 6.33
CA PHE A 44 1.68 8.57 6.68
C PHE A 44 1.62 8.45 8.19
N GLU A 45 0.77 7.56 8.69
CA GLU A 45 0.55 7.39 10.11
C GLU A 45 0.60 5.93 10.51
N TRP A 46 1.17 5.68 11.69
CA TRP A 46 1.24 4.39 12.34
C TRP A 46 0.53 4.45 13.69
N ASP A 47 0.00 3.33 14.15
CA ASP A 47 -0.68 3.18 15.43
C ASP A 47 -1.88 4.12 15.59
N ILE A 48 -2.77 4.09 14.59
CA ILE A 48 -3.93 4.98 14.47
C ILE A 48 -5.19 4.14 14.28
N ASP A 49 -6.25 4.58 14.90
CA ASP A 49 -7.60 4.07 14.68
C ASP A 49 -8.45 4.98 13.76
N GLU A 50 -9.71 4.61 13.57
CA GLU A 50 -10.61 5.34 12.68
C GLU A 50 -10.94 6.74 13.20
N ASP A 51 -11.12 6.90 14.49
CA ASP A 51 -11.48 8.20 15.08
C ASP A 51 -10.31 9.19 14.95
N GLU A 52 -9.10 8.74 15.27
CA GLU A 52 -7.87 9.53 15.11
C GLU A 52 -7.62 9.89 13.63
N PHE A 53 -7.90 8.96 12.73
CA PHE A 53 -7.80 9.21 11.29
C PHE A 53 -8.76 10.31 10.83
N TYR A 54 -10.03 10.26 11.24
CA TYR A 54 -11.00 11.30 10.91
C TYR A 54 -10.60 12.64 11.52
N GLU A 55 -10.17 12.65 12.79
CA GLU A 55 -9.72 13.87 13.48
C GLU A 55 -8.53 14.52 12.73
N MET A 56 -7.55 13.72 12.32
CA MET A 56 -6.39 14.21 11.59
C MET A 56 -6.80 14.81 10.23
N VAL A 57 -7.66 14.15 9.48
CA VAL A 57 -8.16 14.66 8.20
C VAL A 57 -8.88 16.00 8.37
N GLU A 58 -9.74 16.11 9.37
CA GLU A 58 -10.45 17.37 9.65
C GLU A 58 -9.48 18.47 10.11
N LEU A 59 -8.45 18.13 10.88
CA LEU A 59 -7.42 19.09 11.31
C LEU A 59 -6.67 19.67 10.12
N TYR A 60 -6.27 18.86 9.14
CA TYR A 60 -5.65 19.33 7.90
C TYR A 60 -6.58 20.33 7.17
N ARG A 61 -7.87 20.01 7.05
CA ARG A 61 -8.85 20.89 6.41
C ARG A 61 -9.07 22.18 7.20
N ALA A 62 -9.22 22.11 8.53
CA ALA A 62 -9.41 23.27 9.38
C ALA A 62 -8.21 24.23 9.38
N LYS A 63 -7.01 23.69 9.19
CA LYS A 63 -5.78 24.49 9.07
C LYS A 63 -5.48 24.96 7.64
N ASN A 64 -6.36 24.65 6.67
CA ASN A 64 -6.12 24.91 5.24
C ASN A 64 -4.82 24.29 4.71
N ILE A 65 -4.42 23.15 5.23
CA ILE A 65 -3.27 22.39 4.74
C ILE A 65 -3.76 21.41 3.69
N PRO A 66 -3.28 21.48 2.45
CA PRO A 66 -3.66 20.53 1.41
C PRO A 66 -3.27 19.10 1.80
N ILE A 67 -4.17 18.16 1.57
CA ILE A 67 -3.91 16.72 1.70
C ILE A 67 -4.68 16.00 0.60
N ASP A 68 -3.99 15.15 -0.16
CA ASP A 68 -4.52 14.39 -1.29
C ASP A 68 -4.58 12.90 -1.00
N GLY A 69 -3.75 12.42 -0.11
CA GLY A 69 -3.69 11.03 0.28
C GLY A 69 -3.42 10.80 1.76
N TYR A 70 -3.82 9.64 2.24
CA TYR A 70 -3.52 9.16 3.58
C TYR A 70 -3.06 7.71 3.53
N ALA A 71 -1.88 7.45 4.05
CA ALA A 71 -1.30 6.12 4.07
C ALA A 71 -1.34 5.54 5.48
N PHE A 72 -1.96 4.40 5.59
CA PHE A 72 -2.05 3.61 6.81
C PHE A 72 -0.88 2.63 6.87
N ASP A 73 -0.21 2.57 8.00
CA ASP A 73 0.76 1.52 8.27
C ASP A 73 0.02 0.21 8.61
N TYR A 74 0.65 -0.74 9.27
CA TYR A 74 0.12 -2.11 9.45
C TYR A 74 -1.24 -2.20 10.13
N ASP A 75 -1.62 -1.23 10.93
CA ASP A 75 -2.82 -1.21 11.75
C ASP A 75 -4.12 -1.27 10.96
N TRP A 76 -4.07 -0.89 9.67
CA TRP A 76 -5.22 -1.05 8.79
C TRP A 76 -5.60 -2.51 8.53
N LYS A 77 -4.63 -3.43 8.66
CA LYS A 77 -4.83 -4.85 8.41
C LYS A 77 -5.26 -5.58 9.68
N ARG A 78 -6.14 -6.55 9.51
CA ARG A 78 -6.74 -7.30 10.60
C ARG A 78 -5.73 -7.94 11.57
N TYR A 79 -4.57 -8.34 11.15
CA TYR A 79 -3.60 -9.06 11.97
C TYR A 79 -2.28 -8.30 12.17
N GLY A 80 -2.26 -7.01 11.86
CA GLY A 80 -1.15 -6.12 12.18
C GLY A 80 0.24 -6.66 11.81
N ASP A 81 1.20 -6.42 12.69
CA ASP A 81 2.61 -6.76 12.49
C ASP A 81 2.91 -8.24 12.45
N ASP A 82 2.21 -9.05 13.23
CA ASP A 82 2.52 -10.47 13.44
C ASP A 82 1.97 -11.37 12.34
N ASN A 83 0.99 -10.90 11.57
CA ASN A 83 0.30 -11.68 10.54
C ASN A 83 0.38 -11.01 9.17
N TYR A 84 1.55 -11.11 8.57
CA TYR A 84 1.72 -10.68 7.18
C TYR A 84 0.94 -11.58 6.24
N GLY A 85 0.11 -10.99 5.40
CA GLY A 85 -0.61 -11.70 4.34
C GLY A 85 -2.13 -11.74 4.48
N GLU A 86 -2.67 -11.20 5.53
CA GLU A 86 -4.07 -10.82 5.57
C GLU A 86 -4.23 -9.47 4.86
N PHE A 87 -5.16 -9.42 3.92
CA PHE A 87 -5.46 -8.22 3.12
C PHE A 87 -6.90 -7.79 3.37
N THR A 88 -7.34 -7.94 4.60
CA THR A 88 -8.64 -7.50 5.07
C THR A 88 -8.47 -6.38 6.08
N TRP A 89 -9.43 -5.46 6.12
CA TRP A 89 -9.45 -4.40 7.09
C TRP A 89 -9.53 -4.95 8.52
N ASN A 90 -8.81 -4.29 9.41
CA ASN A 90 -8.99 -4.44 10.84
C ASN A 90 -10.23 -3.65 11.28
N THR A 91 -11.38 -4.32 11.27
CA THR A 91 -12.66 -3.69 11.60
C THR A 91 -12.83 -3.36 13.07
N ASP A 92 -11.91 -3.79 13.92
CA ASP A 92 -11.87 -3.37 15.33
C ASP A 92 -11.31 -1.94 15.43
N ASN A 93 -10.29 -1.61 14.62
CA ASN A 93 -9.71 -0.27 14.55
C ASN A 93 -10.44 0.63 13.54
N PHE A 94 -10.98 0.05 12.47
CA PHE A 94 -11.65 0.75 11.37
C PHE A 94 -13.05 0.15 11.10
N PRO A 95 -14.01 0.38 11.99
CA PRO A 95 -15.35 -0.23 11.89
C PRO A 95 -16.11 0.14 10.62
N SER A 96 -15.97 1.37 10.11
CA SER A 96 -16.63 1.80 8.86
C SER A 96 -16.08 1.10 7.62
N ALA A 97 -14.89 0.50 7.73
CA ALA A 97 -14.30 -0.30 6.64
C ALA A 97 -14.98 -1.68 6.47
N ALA A 98 -15.83 -2.10 7.42
CA ALA A 98 -16.70 -3.27 7.26
C ALA A 98 -17.72 -3.09 6.11
N SER A 99 -17.96 -1.86 5.72
CA SER A 99 -18.79 -1.46 4.58
C SER A 99 -18.00 -0.59 3.61
N THR A 100 -18.65 0.10 2.70
CA THR A 100 -18.02 1.09 1.81
C THR A 100 -17.93 2.49 2.44
N GLN A 101 -18.44 2.67 3.66
CA GLN A 101 -18.61 3.99 4.28
C GLN A 101 -17.29 4.77 4.40
N LEU A 102 -16.25 4.16 4.93
CA LEU A 102 -14.93 4.79 5.07
C LEU A 102 -14.41 5.30 3.72
N LYS A 103 -14.55 4.47 2.68
CA LYS A 103 -14.13 4.83 1.33
C LYS A 103 -14.93 6.00 0.78
N GLU A 104 -16.25 5.96 0.89
CA GLU A 104 -17.16 6.99 0.39
C GLU A 104 -16.92 8.32 1.08
N ASP A 105 -16.71 8.31 2.39
CA ASP A 105 -16.39 9.50 3.16
C ASP A 105 -15.07 10.15 2.70
N MET A 106 -14.04 9.35 2.51
CA MET A 106 -12.75 9.86 2.06
C MET A 106 -12.80 10.35 0.61
N GLU A 107 -13.51 9.66 -0.27
CA GLU A 107 -13.73 10.11 -1.64
C GLU A 107 -14.49 11.46 -1.67
N SER A 108 -15.48 11.62 -0.81
CA SER A 108 -16.23 12.90 -0.67
C SER A 108 -15.33 14.06 -0.23
N LYS A 109 -14.29 13.78 0.55
CA LYS A 109 -13.28 14.73 1.02
C LYS A 109 -12.11 14.90 0.03
N GLY A 110 -12.10 14.16 -1.08
CA GLY A 110 -11.04 14.17 -2.08
C GLY A 110 -9.73 13.51 -1.62
N ILE A 111 -9.79 12.62 -0.64
CA ILE A 111 -8.63 11.93 -0.06
C ILE A 111 -8.54 10.51 -0.62
N LYS A 112 -7.34 10.11 -1.07
CA LYS A 112 -7.03 8.76 -1.49
C LYS A 112 -6.40 7.97 -0.34
N MET A 113 -6.93 6.79 -0.09
CA MET A 113 -6.40 5.89 0.94
C MET A 113 -5.35 4.96 0.37
N ILE A 114 -4.25 4.79 1.09
CA ILE A 114 -3.12 3.95 0.72
C ILE A 114 -2.83 3.02 1.90
N GLY A 115 -2.86 1.71 1.70
CA GLY A 115 -2.49 0.73 2.73
C GLY A 115 -1.09 0.19 2.51
N ILE A 116 -0.21 0.28 3.51
CA ILE A 116 1.11 -0.34 3.45
C ILE A 116 0.95 -1.86 3.41
N THR A 117 1.63 -2.48 2.47
CA THR A 117 1.58 -3.94 2.28
C THR A 117 2.98 -4.49 2.10
N LYS A 118 3.36 -5.50 2.89
CA LYS A 118 4.57 -6.28 2.65
C LYS A 118 4.26 -7.48 1.76
N PRO A 119 5.15 -7.83 0.82
CA PRO A 119 4.97 -8.97 -0.08
C PRO A 119 5.29 -10.29 0.65
N ARG A 120 4.77 -10.46 1.85
CA ARG A 120 4.88 -11.67 2.66
C ARG A 120 3.52 -12.27 2.84
N VAL A 121 3.43 -13.57 2.69
CA VAL A 121 2.21 -14.33 2.93
C VAL A 121 2.54 -15.39 3.97
N VAL A 122 1.85 -15.34 5.10
CA VAL A 122 1.95 -16.41 6.10
C VAL A 122 1.06 -17.58 5.69
N THR A 123 1.47 -18.77 6.03
CA THR A 123 0.71 -20.00 5.73
C THR A 123 -0.29 -20.36 6.83
N LYS A 124 -0.11 -19.76 8.00
CA LYS A 124 -1.01 -19.93 9.15
C LYS A 124 -1.08 -18.63 9.92
N LEU A 125 -2.24 -18.32 10.46
CA LEU A 125 -2.45 -17.22 11.38
C LEU A 125 -1.86 -17.56 12.75
N SER A 126 -1.77 -16.57 13.65
CA SER A 126 -1.27 -16.75 15.01
C SER A 126 -2.07 -17.77 15.84
N ASP A 127 -3.34 -17.93 15.55
CA ASP A 127 -4.23 -18.93 16.13
C ASP A 127 -4.08 -20.34 15.53
N GLY A 128 -3.17 -20.52 14.57
CA GLY A 128 -2.94 -21.77 13.86
C GLY A 128 -3.88 -22.03 12.69
N THR A 129 -4.84 -21.14 12.43
CA THR A 129 -5.75 -21.25 11.28
C THR A 129 -4.96 -21.11 9.97
N PRO A 130 -5.12 -22.03 9.01
CA PRO A 130 -4.50 -21.86 7.69
C PRO A 130 -5.02 -20.58 7.02
N THR A 131 -4.12 -19.77 6.49
CA THR A 131 -4.53 -18.65 5.64
C THR A 131 -5.18 -19.19 4.38
N GLN A 132 -6.30 -18.59 3.98
CA GLN A 132 -6.93 -18.90 2.71
C GLN A 132 -6.03 -18.36 1.57
N ARG A 133 -5.05 -19.15 1.22
CA ARG A 133 -4.25 -18.90 0.03
C ARG A 133 -5.04 -19.41 -1.17
N PRO A 134 -5.43 -18.57 -2.13
CA PRO A 134 -5.87 -19.06 -3.42
C PRO A 134 -4.72 -19.89 -4.02
N GLU A 135 -4.92 -21.16 -4.27
CA GLU A 135 -3.85 -22.07 -4.69
C GLU A 135 -3.16 -21.68 -6.00
N THR A 136 -3.67 -20.68 -6.71
CA THR A 136 -3.23 -20.33 -8.06
C THR A 136 -3.02 -18.83 -8.31
N THR A 137 -3.28 -17.96 -7.34
CA THR A 137 -3.09 -16.52 -7.58
C THR A 137 -1.68 -16.12 -7.18
N SER A 138 -0.86 -15.77 -8.15
CA SER A 138 0.46 -15.19 -7.89
C SER A 138 0.30 -13.91 -7.04
N ILE A 139 1.27 -13.61 -6.20
CA ILE A 139 1.33 -12.35 -5.42
C ILE A 139 1.05 -11.13 -6.29
N ARG A 140 1.37 -11.17 -7.57
CA ARG A 140 1.03 -10.14 -8.58
C ARG A 140 -0.47 -9.92 -8.76
N ALA A 141 -1.28 -10.95 -8.76
CA ALA A 141 -2.73 -10.80 -8.97
C ALA A 141 -3.40 -10.18 -7.73
N THR A 142 -2.96 -10.55 -6.54
CA THR A 142 -3.47 -9.96 -5.29
C THR A 142 -3.09 -8.48 -5.15
N MET A 143 -1.86 -8.11 -5.51
CA MET A 143 -1.45 -6.70 -5.55
C MET A 143 -2.24 -5.89 -6.58
N ASN A 144 -2.49 -6.45 -7.78
CA ASN A 144 -3.28 -5.75 -8.80
C ASN A 144 -4.74 -5.55 -8.38
N THR A 145 -5.33 -6.47 -7.65
CA THR A 145 -6.74 -6.35 -7.23
C THR A 145 -6.92 -5.28 -6.16
N GLN A 146 -5.95 -5.12 -5.26
CA GLN A 146 -5.99 -4.05 -4.26
C GLN A 146 -5.60 -2.68 -4.82
N THR A 147 -4.66 -2.63 -5.75
CA THR A 147 -4.31 -1.37 -6.43
C THR A 147 -5.47 -0.84 -7.27
N THR A 148 -6.35 -1.71 -7.77
CA THR A 148 -7.53 -1.32 -8.54
C THR A 148 -8.68 -0.82 -7.63
N SER A 149 -8.72 -1.22 -6.36
CA SER A 149 -9.70 -0.70 -5.39
C SER A 149 -9.31 0.63 -4.75
N CYS A 150 -8.09 1.10 -5.00
CA CYS A 150 -7.58 2.41 -4.56
C CYS A 150 -7.55 3.45 -5.70
N LEU A 151 -8.17 3.14 -6.86
CA LEU A 151 -8.30 4.09 -7.99
C LEU A 151 -9.71 4.65 -8.08
#